data_9beba939068efb3f8fc0fdcea5f0a3ef
#
_entry.id   9beba939068efb3f8fc0fdcea5f0a3ef
#
_cell.length_a   1.000
_cell.length_b   1.000
_cell.length_c   1.000
_cell.angle_alpha   90.00
_cell.angle_beta   90.00
_cell.angle_gamma   90.00
#
_symmetry.space_group_name_H-M   'P 1'
#
loop_
_entity.id
_entity.type
_entity.pdbx_description
1 polymer ?
#
loop_
_entity_poly.entity_id
_entity_poly.type
_entity_poly.pdbx_seq_one_letter_code
_entity_poly.pdbx_strand_id
1 'polypeptide(L)'
;MCNLILWVFVCKLVKNIEMNETIEKLVGEKRSLVNLNPDVDFTKEPVFFGESLNLERYDKFRYPVYFEFFKKQLNSYWLPEEVDLSKDRLDYKEMTDNEKFIFTSNLKYQILLDSVQSRGIPHLTEDLSNPEIEAFCSAWAMFETIHSYSYTFIIKNVYAAPAEVFDNILNDEQIVKRTVSVTKYYDDMINSLGESVEDRRKKLYLTLMSINILEGIRFYVSFACSYAFAQNGKMEGNSKIISLINKDENLHLGFTQKLLNDLKKNEDEGFQDVIKECEPMVIEMFRNAAEEEMEWA
;
A
#
# COMPACT_ATOMS: atom_id res chain seq x y z
N MET A 1 20.94 41.46 43.14
CA MET A 1 19.73 40.97 42.48
C MET A 1 19.91 40.53 41.00
N CYS A 2 20.78 41.18 40.23
CA CYS A 2 20.97 40.85 38.80
C CYS A 2 21.58 39.45 38.55
N ASN A 3 22.47 38.95 39.40
CA ASN A 3 23.13 37.64 39.21
C ASN A 3 22.22 36.43 39.48
N LEU A 4 21.17 36.58 40.28
CA LEU A 4 20.25 35.47 40.57
C LEU A 4 19.28 35.20 39.43
N ILE A 5 18.85 36.27 38.72
CA ILE A 5 17.95 36.18 37.56
C ILE A 5 18.72 35.54 36.38
N LEU A 6 19.97 35.93 36.17
CA LEU A 6 20.79 35.34 35.10
C LEU A 6 21.06 33.85 35.36
N TRP A 7 21.29 33.46 36.61
CA TRP A 7 21.53 32.07 37.02
C TRP A 7 20.27 31.20 36.83
N VAL A 8 19.08 31.73 37.17
CA VAL A 8 17.78 31.02 36.92
C VAL A 8 17.50 30.89 35.44
N PHE A 9 17.86 31.88 34.60
CA PHE A 9 17.72 31.81 33.16
C PHE A 9 18.67 30.77 32.55
N VAL A 10 19.92 30.74 32.95
CA VAL A 10 20.94 29.78 32.52
C VAL A 10 20.55 28.35 32.94
N CYS A 11 20.11 28.16 34.21
CA CYS A 11 19.62 26.83 34.64
C CYS A 11 18.36 26.35 33.88
N LYS A 12 17.47 27.26 33.54
CA LYS A 12 16.31 26.91 32.67
C LYS A 12 16.74 26.58 31.23
N LEU A 13 17.73 27.30 30.68
CA LEU A 13 18.27 27.02 29.35
C LEU A 13 18.99 25.66 29.32
N VAL A 14 19.83 25.36 30.32
CA VAL A 14 20.53 24.08 30.43
C VAL A 14 19.56 22.93 30.63
N LYS A 15 18.54 23.06 31.49
CA LYS A 15 17.49 22.04 31.63
C LYS A 15 16.69 21.85 30.36
N ASN A 16 16.43 22.92 29.60
CA ASN A 16 15.73 22.80 28.29
C ASN A 16 16.63 22.12 27.23
N ILE A 17 17.96 22.36 27.29
CA ILE A 17 18.91 21.68 26.39
C ILE A 17 19.01 20.20 26.74
N GLU A 18 19.18 19.83 28.02
CA GLU A 18 19.20 18.43 28.46
C GLU A 18 17.87 17.71 28.20
N MET A 19 16.74 18.42 28.34
CA MET A 19 15.42 17.86 28.05
C MET A 19 15.20 17.69 26.54
N ASN A 20 15.74 18.59 25.70
CA ASN A 20 15.71 18.44 24.25
C ASN A 20 16.59 17.27 23.78
N GLU A 21 17.81 17.12 24.32
CA GLU A 21 18.67 15.97 24.01
C GLU A 21 18.06 14.63 24.47
N THR A 22 17.34 14.65 25.62
CA THR A 22 16.63 13.46 26.10
C THR A 22 15.39 13.16 25.23
N ILE A 23 14.69 14.19 24.79
CA ILE A 23 13.56 14.05 23.85
C ILE A 23 14.06 13.60 22.47
N GLU A 24 15.16 14.13 21.98
CA GLU A 24 15.79 13.69 20.72
C GLU A 24 16.26 12.24 20.78
N LYS A 25 16.76 11.76 21.93
CA LYS A 25 17.06 10.35 22.16
C LYS A 25 15.84 9.45 22.29
N LEU A 26 14.71 9.97 22.78
CA LEU A 26 13.45 9.24 22.94
C LEU A 26 12.57 9.24 21.68
N VAL A 27 12.72 10.26 20.83
CA VAL A 27 11.89 10.47 19.62
C VAL A 27 12.61 9.99 18.35
N GLY A 28 13.91 9.64 18.45
CA GLY A 28 14.76 9.36 17.30
C GLY A 28 15.18 10.63 16.54
N GLU A 29 15.98 10.48 15.52
CA GLU A 29 16.41 11.61 14.69
C GLU A 29 15.22 12.33 14.07
N LYS A 30 15.19 13.66 14.17
CA LYS A 30 14.15 14.46 13.52
C LYS A 30 14.22 14.25 12.02
N ARG A 31 13.19 13.66 11.45
CA ARG A 31 13.06 13.58 9.99
C ARG A 31 12.80 14.98 9.43
N SER A 32 13.51 15.35 8.37
CA SER A 32 13.26 16.55 7.60
C SER A 32 12.55 16.16 6.29
N LEU A 33 11.66 17.03 5.81
CA LEU A 33 11.02 16.86 4.51
C LEU A 33 12.01 16.96 3.34
N VAL A 34 13.16 17.57 3.56
CA VAL A 34 14.18 17.73 2.54
C VAL A 34 15.56 17.62 3.17
N ASN A 35 16.42 16.84 2.55
CA ASN A 35 17.84 16.80 2.87
C ASN A 35 18.54 18.02 2.24
N LEU A 36 19.11 18.88 3.05
CA LEU A 36 19.80 20.08 2.57
C LEU A 36 21.29 19.84 2.27
N ASN A 37 21.77 18.61 2.38
CA ASN A 37 23.14 18.26 1.99
C ASN A 37 23.26 18.29 0.46
N PRO A 38 24.06 19.21 -0.13
CA PRO A 38 24.22 19.35 -1.57
C PRO A 38 25.03 18.21 -2.20
N ASP A 39 25.73 17.42 -1.41
CA ASP A 39 26.64 16.37 -1.86
C ASP A 39 25.94 15.01 -2.01
N VAL A 40 24.66 14.90 -1.65
CA VAL A 40 23.88 13.67 -1.82
C VAL A 40 23.67 13.38 -3.30
N ASP A 41 24.08 12.18 -3.71
CA ASP A 41 23.87 11.64 -5.05
C ASP A 41 23.00 10.37 -4.96
N PHE A 42 21.68 10.55 -5.00
CA PHE A 42 20.71 9.44 -4.89
C PHE A 42 20.88 8.36 -5.99
N THR A 43 21.64 8.65 -7.07
CA THR A 43 21.95 7.60 -8.06
C THR A 43 22.95 6.56 -7.54
N LYS A 44 23.58 6.83 -6.39
CA LYS A 44 24.53 5.94 -5.68
C LYS A 44 23.99 5.42 -4.36
N GLU A 45 22.95 6.06 -3.82
CA GLU A 45 22.33 5.61 -2.58
C GLU A 45 21.53 4.31 -2.80
N PRO A 46 21.44 3.42 -1.81
CA PRO A 46 20.50 2.30 -1.87
C PRO A 46 19.07 2.83 -1.99
N VAL A 47 18.16 2.02 -2.49
CA VAL A 47 16.76 2.42 -2.68
C VAL A 47 16.08 2.77 -1.35
N PHE A 48 16.41 2.01 -0.30
CA PHE A 48 15.92 2.24 1.06
C PHE A 48 17.08 2.36 2.05
N PHE A 49 16.86 3.13 3.11
CA PHE A 49 17.81 3.30 4.22
C PHE A 49 19.15 3.94 3.82
N GLY A 50 19.21 4.65 2.70
CA GLY A 50 20.28 5.56 2.34
C GLY A 50 20.02 6.96 2.89
N GLU A 51 20.70 7.96 2.33
CA GLU A 51 20.44 9.37 2.63
C GLU A 51 19.01 9.76 2.23
N SER A 52 18.36 10.56 3.07
CA SER A 52 17.02 11.06 2.77
C SER A 52 17.02 11.96 1.53
N LEU A 53 15.89 11.99 0.84
CA LEU A 53 15.73 12.72 -0.43
C LEU A 53 15.95 14.23 -0.24
N ASN A 54 16.59 14.85 -1.27
CA ASN A 54 16.76 16.29 -1.37
C ASN A 54 15.81 16.88 -2.42
N LEU A 55 16.24 17.04 -3.66
CA LEU A 55 15.42 17.54 -4.75
C LEU A 55 14.77 16.37 -5.50
N GLU A 56 13.51 16.50 -5.83
CA GLU A 56 12.87 15.62 -6.82
C GLU A 56 13.44 15.90 -8.21
N ARG A 57 14.45 15.11 -8.60
CA ARG A 57 15.15 15.25 -9.88
C ARG A 57 14.90 14.07 -10.78
N TYR A 58 14.38 14.34 -11.97
CA TYR A 58 14.05 13.33 -12.96
C TYR A 58 14.90 13.47 -14.25
N ASP A 59 16.07 14.11 -14.14
CA ASP A 59 17.10 14.20 -15.17
C ASP A 59 18.22 13.16 -15.00
N LYS A 60 18.30 12.54 -13.82
CA LYS A 60 19.22 11.44 -13.49
C LYS A 60 18.44 10.36 -12.75
N PHE A 61 18.74 9.11 -13.02
CA PHE A 61 18.06 7.95 -12.44
C PHE A 61 19.07 6.91 -11.98
N ARG A 62 18.85 6.30 -10.81
CA ARG A 62 19.50 5.04 -10.44
C ARG A 62 18.85 3.88 -11.18
N TYR A 63 17.52 3.84 -11.20
CA TYR A 63 16.72 2.83 -11.86
C TYR A 63 15.63 3.45 -12.74
N PRO A 64 15.92 3.84 -13.98
CA PRO A 64 14.95 4.52 -14.87
C PRO A 64 13.63 3.79 -15.04
N VAL A 65 13.62 2.47 -14.86
CA VAL A 65 12.43 1.62 -15.00
C VAL A 65 11.32 1.99 -14.01
N TYR A 66 11.65 2.46 -12.81
CA TYR A 66 10.62 2.86 -11.82
C TYR A 66 9.88 4.11 -12.25
N PHE A 67 10.58 5.06 -12.86
CA PHE A 67 9.92 6.23 -13.44
C PHE A 67 9.08 5.89 -14.68
N GLU A 68 9.44 4.84 -15.43
CA GLU A 68 8.57 4.33 -16.50
C GLU A 68 7.28 3.70 -15.95
N PHE A 69 7.32 3.03 -14.79
CA PHE A 69 6.10 2.57 -14.10
C PHE A 69 5.19 3.75 -13.74
N PHE A 70 5.75 4.82 -13.16
CA PHE A 70 5.00 6.06 -12.89
C PHE A 70 4.31 6.60 -14.13
N LYS A 71 5.04 6.76 -15.25
CA LYS A 71 4.46 7.24 -16.51
C LYS A 71 3.38 6.30 -17.06
N LYS A 72 3.57 5.00 -16.94
CA LYS A 72 2.55 4.02 -17.37
C LYS A 72 1.28 4.15 -16.53
N GLN A 73 1.40 4.32 -15.22
CA GLN A 73 0.25 4.52 -14.34
C GLN A 73 -0.54 5.77 -14.74
N LEU A 74 0.14 6.91 -14.92
CA LEU A 74 -0.51 8.16 -15.34
C LEU A 74 -1.21 8.02 -16.71
N ASN A 75 -0.61 7.30 -17.65
CA ASN A 75 -1.19 7.08 -18.98
C ASN A 75 -2.41 6.16 -18.97
N SER A 76 -2.66 5.43 -17.88
CA SER A 76 -3.82 4.57 -17.70
C SER A 76 -4.92 5.19 -16.84
N TYR A 77 -4.89 6.49 -16.60
CA TYR A 77 -5.90 7.19 -15.79
C TYR A 77 -7.32 6.97 -16.32
N TRP A 78 -8.23 6.69 -15.41
CA TRP A 78 -9.66 6.48 -15.68
C TRP A 78 -10.49 6.85 -14.44
N LEU A 79 -11.80 7.01 -14.65
CA LEU A 79 -12.78 7.21 -13.57
C LEU A 79 -13.96 6.25 -13.75
N PRO A 80 -14.60 5.79 -12.66
CA PRO A 80 -15.71 4.84 -12.75
C PRO A 80 -16.93 5.38 -13.48
N GLU A 81 -17.11 6.70 -13.56
CA GLU A 81 -18.19 7.36 -14.30
C GLU A 81 -18.13 7.12 -15.83
N GLU A 82 -17.00 6.65 -16.33
CA GLU A 82 -16.86 6.26 -17.75
C GLU A 82 -17.63 4.96 -18.08
N VAL A 83 -18.12 4.26 -17.03
CA VAL A 83 -18.81 2.99 -17.17
C VAL A 83 -20.29 3.13 -16.77
N ASP A 84 -21.19 2.77 -17.69
CA ASP A 84 -22.64 2.71 -17.42
C ASP A 84 -23.01 1.45 -16.62
N LEU A 85 -23.65 1.63 -15.47
CA LEU A 85 -24.13 0.58 -14.57
C LEU A 85 -25.65 0.41 -14.58
N SER A 86 -26.35 1.00 -15.55
CA SER A 86 -27.81 0.95 -15.62
C SER A 86 -28.34 -0.47 -15.72
N LYS A 87 -27.67 -1.30 -16.53
CA LYS A 87 -28.01 -2.73 -16.69
C LYS A 87 -27.71 -3.50 -15.40
N ASP A 88 -26.59 -3.24 -14.75
CA ASP A 88 -26.18 -3.93 -13.51
C ASP A 88 -27.20 -3.78 -12.39
N ARG A 89 -27.83 -2.60 -12.30
CA ARG A 89 -28.94 -2.38 -11.35
C ARG A 89 -30.16 -3.26 -11.63
N LEU A 90 -30.45 -3.53 -12.88
CA LEU A 90 -31.54 -4.43 -13.27
C LEU A 90 -31.15 -5.89 -13.02
N ASP A 91 -29.95 -6.27 -13.45
CA ASP A 91 -29.40 -7.60 -13.23
C ASP A 91 -29.42 -7.97 -11.74
N TYR A 92 -28.94 -7.07 -10.88
CA TYR A 92 -28.90 -7.28 -9.42
C TYR A 92 -30.29 -7.55 -8.82
N LYS A 93 -31.34 -6.88 -9.30
CA LYS A 93 -32.71 -7.14 -8.83
C LYS A 93 -33.19 -8.53 -9.16
N GLU A 94 -32.80 -9.07 -10.34
CA GLU A 94 -33.21 -10.37 -10.86
C GLU A 94 -32.32 -11.52 -10.35
N MET A 95 -31.17 -11.22 -9.71
CA MET A 95 -30.30 -12.22 -9.11
C MET A 95 -31.01 -12.99 -8.00
N THR A 96 -30.68 -14.26 -7.88
CA THR A 96 -31.05 -15.09 -6.72
C THR A 96 -30.36 -14.58 -5.45
N ASP A 97 -30.88 -14.97 -4.29
CA ASP A 97 -30.30 -14.58 -3.00
C ASP A 97 -28.84 -15.04 -2.85
N ASN A 98 -28.50 -16.23 -3.36
CA ASN A 98 -27.13 -16.74 -3.37
C ASN A 98 -26.21 -15.89 -4.25
N GLU A 99 -26.65 -15.52 -5.46
CA GLU A 99 -25.88 -14.66 -6.35
C GLU A 99 -25.65 -13.27 -5.72
N LYS A 100 -26.69 -12.70 -5.09
CA LYS A 100 -26.56 -11.42 -4.36
C LYS A 100 -25.59 -11.53 -3.20
N PHE A 101 -25.63 -12.64 -2.45
CA PHE A 101 -24.71 -12.89 -1.36
C PHE A 101 -23.26 -12.95 -1.85
N ILE A 102 -22.97 -13.76 -2.88
CA ILE A 102 -21.63 -13.91 -3.45
C ILE A 102 -21.12 -12.56 -3.97
N PHE A 103 -21.93 -11.87 -4.78
CA PHE A 103 -21.56 -10.58 -5.36
C PHE A 103 -21.27 -9.52 -4.28
N THR A 104 -22.15 -9.42 -3.29
CA THR A 104 -22.03 -8.42 -2.20
C THR A 104 -20.83 -8.73 -1.30
N SER A 105 -20.62 -9.98 -0.93
CA SER A 105 -19.48 -10.41 -0.11
C SER A 105 -18.15 -10.12 -0.82
N ASN A 106 -18.10 -10.41 -2.12
CA ASN A 106 -16.93 -10.12 -2.94
C ASN A 106 -16.58 -8.62 -2.99
N LEU A 107 -17.58 -7.75 -3.21
CA LEU A 107 -17.39 -6.30 -3.18
C LEU A 107 -16.92 -5.80 -1.81
N LYS A 108 -17.54 -6.29 -0.73
CA LYS A 108 -17.15 -5.92 0.64
C LYS A 108 -15.69 -6.28 0.92
N TYR A 109 -15.25 -7.44 0.46
CA TYR A 109 -13.86 -7.88 0.60
C TYR A 109 -12.89 -6.95 -0.13
N GLN A 110 -13.16 -6.65 -1.40
CA GLN A 110 -12.35 -5.71 -2.20
C GLN A 110 -12.27 -4.32 -1.56
N ILE A 111 -13.41 -3.77 -1.11
CA ILE A 111 -13.46 -2.45 -0.46
C ILE A 111 -12.51 -2.38 0.74
N LEU A 112 -12.49 -3.40 1.58
CA LEU A 112 -11.67 -3.36 2.79
C LEU A 112 -10.19 -3.50 2.45
N LEU A 113 -9.83 -4.35 1.48
CA LEU A 113 -8.45 -4.53 1.04
C LEU A 113 -7.87 -3.25 0.41
N ASP A 114 -8.59 -2.60 -0.51
CA ASP A 114 -8.14 -1.36 -1.14
C ASP A 114 -8.10 -0.18 -0.14
N SER A 115 -8.96 -0.23 0.88
CA SER A 115 -8.88 0.73 1.99
C SER A 115 -7.60 0.58 2.81
N VAL A 116 -7.04 -0.63 2.88
CA VAL A 116 -5.72 -0.87 3.49
C VAL A 116 -4.61 -0.38 2.56
N GLN A 117 -4.67 -0.75 1.27
CA GLN A 117 -3.64 -0.37 0.29
C GLN A 117 -3.50 1.14 0.17
N SER A 118 -4.59 1.88 -0.04
CA SER A 118 -4.55 3.35 -0.19
C SER A 118 -3.91 4.06 1.01
N ARG A 119 -4.03 3.48 2.22
CA ARG A 119 -3.40 4.02 3.43
C ARG A 119 -2.00 3.49 3.67
N GLY A 120 -1.73 2.25 3.27
CA GLY A 120 -0.45 1.57 3.52
C GLY A 120 0.68 2.04 2.58
N ILE A 121 0.38 2.24 1.30
CA ILE A 121 1.39 2.60 0.28
C ILE A 121 2.20 3.86 0.63
N PRO A 122 1.63 4.96 1.14
CA PRO A 122 2.42 6.13 1.53
C PRO A 122 3.51 5.85 2.56
N HIS A 123 3.32 4.86 3.45
CA HIS A 123 4.30 4.51 4.47
C HIS A 123 5.54 3.79 3.91
N LEU A 124 5.48 3.25 2.69
CA LEU A 124 6.66 2.70 2.01
C LEU A 124 7.72 3.76 1.73
N THR A 125 7.32 5.04 1.67
CA THR A 125 8.23 6.14 1.37
C THR A 125 9.00 6.65 2.59
N GLU A 126 8.71 6.17 3.80
CA GLU A 126 9.33 6.67 5.03
C GLU A 126 10.84 6.42 5.09
N ASP A 127 11.32 5.31 4.56
CA ASP A 127 12.74 4.94 4.53
C ASP A 127 13.34 4.99 3.13
N LEU A 128 12.64 5.63 2.20
CA LEU A 128 13.01 5.69 0.81
C LEU A 128 14.11 6.71 0.56
N SER A 129 15.09 6.33 -0.26
CA SER A 129 16.20 7.17 -0.72
C SER A 129 16.22 7.32 -2.24
N ASN A 130 15.10 7.00 -2.90
CA ASN A 130 15.01 6.97 -4.36
C ASN A 130 13.77 7.73 -4.88
N PRO A 131 13.96 8.84 -5.62
CA PRO A 131 12.87 9.70 -6.08
C PRO A 131 11.98 9.04 -7.16
N GLU A 132 12.51 8.11 -7.95
CA GLU A 132 11.74 7.41 -8.98
C GLU A 132 10.66 6.52 -8.37
N ILE A 133 10.98 5.86 -7.25
CA ILE A 133 10.03 5.03 -6.50
C ILE A 133 9.05 5.92 -5.74
N GLU A 134 9.49 7.03 -5.15
CA GLU A 134 8.60 7.99 -4.49
C GLU A 134 7.51 8.49 -5.44
N ALA A 135 7.89 8.89 -6.66
CA ALA A 135 6.95 9.30 -7.69
C ALA A 135 5.91 8.20 -8.00
N PHE A 136 6.36 6.94 -8.14
CA PHE A 136 5.45 5.84 -8.39
C PHE A 136 4.52 5.57 -7.21
N CYS A 137 5.03 5.54 -5.98
CA CYS A 137 4.21 5.34 -4.77
C CYS A 137 3.12 6.41 -4.62
N SER A 138 3.42 7.66 -4.97
CA SER A 138 2.44 8.75 -4.96
C SER A 138 1.31 8.52 -5.97
N ALA A 139 1.63 8.12 -7.20
CA ALA A 139 0.64 7.75 -8.20
C ALA A 139 -0.14 6.49 -7.78
N TRP A 140 0.53 5.48 -7.27
CA TRP A 140 -0.08 4.24 -6.80
C TRP A 140 -1.14 4.51 -5.72
N ALA A 141 -0.81 5.24 -4.66
CA ALA A 141 -1.77 5.60 -3.61
C ALA A 141 -3.00 6.37 -4.16
N MET A 142 -2.81 7.20 -5.19
CA MET A 142 -3.92 7.87 -5.87
C MET A 142 -4.82 6.85 -6.60
N PHE A 143 -4.26 5.88 -7.29
CA PHE A 143 -5.04 4.86 -7.99
C PHE A 143 -5.79 3.94 -7.04
N GLU A 144 -5.20 3.54 -5.90
CA GLU A 144 -5.91 2.82 -4.83
C GLU A 144 -7.12 3.60 -4.29
N THR A 145 -7.01 4.94 -4.27
CA THR A 145 -8.15 5.80 -3.92
C THR A 145 -9.23 5.77 -5.01
N ILE A 146 -8.85 5.72 -6.31
CA ILE A 146 -9.79 5.56 -7.42
C ILE A 146 -10.48 4.20 -7.35
N HIS A 147 -9.77 3.12 -7.00
CA HIS A 147 -10.34 1.79 -6.79
C HIS A 147 -11.39 1.82 -5.68
N SER A 148 -11.06 2.34 -4.51
CA SER A 148 -12.00 2.52 -3.39
C SER A 148 -13.22 3.37 -3.76
N TYR A 149 -13.02 4.44 -4.54
CA TYR A 149 -14.10 5.25 -5.07
C TYR A 149 -14.97 4.47 -6.05
N SER A 150 -14.38 3.63 -6.87
CA SER A 150 -15.08 2.82 -7.87
C SER A 150 -16.04 1.82 -7.23
N TYR A 151 -15.66 1.18 -6.13
CA TYR A 151 -16.59 0.34 -5.37
C TYR A 151 -17.76 1.14 -4.79
N THR A 152 -17.49 2.33 -4.30
CA THR A 152 -18.54 3.25 -3.84
C THR A 152 -19.49 3.61 -4.98
N PHE A 153 -18.96 3.86 -6.18
CA PHE A 153 -19.75 4.14 -7.36
C PHE A 153 -20.61 2.94 -7.76
N ILE A 154 -20.08 1.72 -7.77
CA ILE A 154 -20.83 0.48 -8.05
C ILE A 154 -21.97 0.35 -7.04
N ILE A 155 -21.69 0.44 -5.74
CA ILE A 155 -22.70 0.25 -4.70
C ILE A 155 -23.82 1.29 -4.81
N LYS A 156 -23.50 2.56 -5.02
CA LYS A 156 -24.50 3.64 -5.17
C LYS A 156 -25.41 3.46 -6.40
N ASN A 157 -24.91 2.86 -7.47
CA ASN A 157 -25.66 2.66 -8.70
C ASN A 157 -26.45 1.35 -8.71
N VAL A 158 -25.98 0.32 -8.03
CA VAL A 158 -26.57 -1.03 -8.06
C VAL A 158 -27.57 -1.26 -6.94
N TYR A 159 -27.25 -0.85 -5.71
CA TYR A 159 -28.04 -1.18 -4.52
C TYR A 159 -29.13 -0.14 -4.24
N ALA A 160 -30.26 -0.61 -3.66
CA ALA A 160 -31.34 0.25 -3.23
C ALA A 160 -31.01 0.98 -1.92
N ALA A 161 -30.23 0.37 -1.04
CA ALA A 161 -29.79 0.89 0.26
C ALA A 161 -28.25 0.81 0.37
N PRO A 162 -27.50 1.69 -0.29
CA PRO A 162 -26.03 1.63 -0.33
C PRO A 162 -25.35 1.62 1.04
N ALA A 163 -25.87 2.40 2.01
CA ALA A 163 -25.29 2.50 3.36
C ALA A 163 -25.24 1.16 4.08
N GLU A 164 -26.27 0.32 3.92
CA GLU A 164 -26.34 -0.99 4.57
C GLU A 164 -25.18 -1.93 4.16
N VAL A 165 -24.67 -1.77 2.95
CA VAL A 165 -23.51 -2.55 2.47
C VAL A 165 -22.26 -2.15 3.23
N PHE A 166 -21.99 -0.84 3.35
CA PHE A 166 -20.81 -0.31 4.03
C PHE A 166 -20.84 -0.57 5.54
N ASP A 167 -21.99 -0.32 6.19
CA ASP A 167 -22.15 -0.43 7.64
C ASP A 167 -21.90 -1.85 8.16
N ASN A 168 -22.02 -2.87 7.32
CA ASN A 168 -21.86 -4.27 7.68
C ASN A 168 -20.54 -4.92 7.25
N ILE A 169 -19.59 -4.18 6.64
CA ILE A 169 -18.31 -4.76 6.18
C ILE A 169 -17.50 -5.27 7.38
N LEU A 170 -17.33 -4.45 8.40
CA LEU A 170 -16.50 -4.79 9.57
C LEU A 170 -17.16 -5.79 10.54
N ASN A 171 -18.43 -6.16 10.30
CA ASN A 171 -19.12 -7.20 11.03
C ASN A 171 -18.91 -8.60 10.43
N ASP A 172 -18.30 -8.70 9.27
CA ASP A 172 -18.00 -9.97 8.61
C ASP A 172 -16.64 -10.49 9.07
N GLU A 173 -16.68 -11.48 9.97
CA GLU A 173 -15.46 -12.06 10.56
C GLU A 173 -14.52 -12.66 9.51
N GLN A 174 -15.04 -13.19 8.40
CA GLN A 174 -14.23 -13.79 7.35
C GLN A 174 -13.46 -12.73 6.56
N ILE A 175 -14.11 -11.61 6.28
CA ILE A 175 -13.47 -10.47 5.61
C ILE A 175 -12.42 -9.83 6.54
N VAL A 176 -12.77 -9.59 7.81
CA VAL A 176 -11.86 -9.01 8.80
C VAL A 176 -10.63 -9.90 9.02
N LYS A 177 -10.80 -11.21 9.18
CA LYS A 177 -9.67 -12.15 9.33
C LYS A 177 -8.66 -12.03 8.20
N ARG A 178 -9.14 -12.01 6.95
CA ARG A 178 -8.27 -11.88 5.75
C ARG A 178 -7.59 -10.53 5.67
N THR A 179 -8.29 -9.48 6.04
CA THR A 179 -7.71 -8.14 6.09
C THR A 179 -6.59 -8.04 7.11
N VAL A 180 -6.79 -8.59 8.32
CA VAL A 180 -5.78 -8.61 9.39
C VAL A 180 -4.52 -9.36 8.95
N SER A 181 -4.64 -10.41 8.13
CA SER A 181 -3.48 -11.15 7.61
C SER A 181 -2.57 -10.30 6.70
N VAL A 182 -3.13 -9.22 6.12
CA VAL A 182 -2.39 -8.24 5.32
C VAL A 182 -1.92 -7.06 6.18
N THR A 183 -2.83 -6.45 6.95
CA THR A 183 -2.56 -5.22 7.71
C THR A 183 -1.46 -5.38 8.73
N LYS A 184 -1.31 -6.57 9.34
CA LYS A 184 -0.26 -6.82 10.35
C LYS A 184 1.14 -6.47 9.87
N TYR A 185 1.46 -6.69 8.59
CA TYR A 185 2.78 -6.40 8.04
C TYR A 185 2.98 -4.89 7.87
N TYR A 186 1.94 -4.17 7.45
CA TYR A 186 1.95 -2.71 7.43
C TYR A 186 2.09 -2.14 8.85
N ASP A 187 1.30 -2.65 9.79
CA ASP A 187 1.34 -2.21 11.18
C ASP A 187 2.72 -2.46 11.81
N ASP A 188 3.32 -3.63 11.57
CA ASP A 188 4.66 -3.97 12.04
C ASP A 188 5.71 -3.02 11.44
N MET A 189 5.60 -2.65 10.16
CA MET A 189 6.50 -1.72 9.49
C MET A 189 6.33 -0.29 10.05
N ILE A 190 5.10 0.21 10.12
CA ILE A 190 4.78 1.57 10.60
C ILE A 190 5.24 1.76 12.06
N ASN A 191 5.03 0.74 12.90
CA ASN A 191 5.41 0.79 14.31
C ASN A 191 6.90 0.49 14.57
N SER A 192 7.71 0.28 13.54
CA SER A 192 9.16 -0.03 13.67
C SER A 192 10.06 1.20 13.84
N LEU A 193 9.49 2.40 13.86
CA LEU A 193 10.27 3.64 14.05
C LEU A 193 11.05 3.59 15.36
N GLY A 194 12.39 3.78 15.29
CA GLY A 194 13.28 3.68 16.43
C GLY A 194 13.91 2.30 16.66
N GLU A 195 13.54 1.29 15.88
CA GLU A 195 14.22 0.00 15.85
C GLU A 195 15.53 0.07 15.02
N SER A 196 16.32 -1.00 15.06
CA SER A 196 17.52 -1.10 14.22
C SER A 196 17.18 -1.06 12.73
N VAL A 197 18.09 -0.58 11.90
CA VAL A 197 17.93 -0.59 10.43
C VAL A 197 17.70 -2.00 9.91
N GLU A 198 18.31 -3.01 10.51
CA GLU A 198 18.15 -4.43 10.18
C GLU A 198 16.72 -4.90 10.41
N ASP A 199 16.15 -4.63 11.59
CA ASP A 199 14.77 -4.99 11.93
C ASP A 199 13.77 -4.28 11.01
N ARG A 200 14.03 -3.01 10.71
CA ARG A 200 13.18 -2.23 9.80
C ARG A 200 13.25 -2.74 8.36
N ARG A 201 14.43 -3.14 7.86
CA ARG A 201 14.59 -3.81 6.56
C ARG A 201 13.77 -5.09 6.47
N LYS A 202 13.80 -5.89 7.53
CA LYS A 202 13.04 -7.13 7.62
C LYS A 202 11.54 -6.87 7.52
N LYS A 203 11.04 -5.90 8.28
CA LYS A 203 9.61 -5.53 8.27
C LYS A 203 9.19 -4.95 6.93
N LEU A 204 9.98 -4.06 6.34
CA LEU A 204 9.74 -3.54 4.99
C LEU A 204 9.70 -4.66 3.94
N TYR A 205 10.65 -5.58 3.98
CA TYR A 205 10.69 -6.72 3.05
C TYR A 205 9.45 -7.59 3.16
N LEU A 206 9.01 -7.92 4.38
CA LEU A 206 7.79 -8.70 4.62
C LEU A 206 6.53 -7.94 4.20
N THR A 207 6.50 -6.63 4.36
CA THR A 207 5.41 -5.77 3.86
C THR A 207 5.36 -5.79 2.34
N LEU A 208 6.48 -5.63 1.65
CA LEU A 208 6.53 -5.74 0.17
C LEU A 208 6.08 -7.12 -0.32
N MET A 209 6.41 -8.20 0.40
CA MET A 209 5.92 -9.54 0.09
C MET A 209 4.41 -9.66 0.35
N SER A 210 3.89 -9.08 1.41
CA SER A 210 2.45 -9.05 1.70
C SER A 210 1.67 -8.30 0.62
N ILE A 211 2.19 -7.17 0.14
CA ILE A 211 1.63 -6.41 -0.98
C ILE A 211 1.63 -7.28 -2.25
N ASN A 212 2.74 -7.92 -2.57
CA ASN A 212 2.85 -8.78 -3.75
C ASN A 212 1.85 -9.95 -3.71
N ILE A 213 1.58 -10.51 -2.53
CA ILE A 213 0.55 -11.53 -2.30
C ILE A 213 -0.86 -10.94 -2.51
N LEU A 214 -1.12 -9.75 -1.99
CA LEU A 214 -2.40 -9.08 -2.14
C LEU A 214 -2.72 -8.83 -3.61
N GLU A 215 -1.80 -8.17 -4.33
CA GLU A 215 -1.93 -7.80 -5.74
C GLU A 215 -1.95 -9.02 -6.68
N GLY A 216 -1.21 -10.08 -6.35
CA GLY A 216 -1.01 -11.23 -7.23
C GLY A 216 -1.87 -12.47 -6.91
N ILE A 217 -2.48 -12.55 -5.73
CA ILE A 217 -3.28 -13.71 -5.30
C ILE A 217 -4.68 -13.28 -4.89
N ARG A 218 -4.79 -12.46 -3.83
CA ARG A 218 -6.09 -12.17 -3.20
C ARG A 218 -7.05 -11.44 -4.13
N PHE A 219 -6.58 -10.42 -4.82
CA PHE A 219 -7.41 -9.70 -5.78
C PHE A 219 -7.83 -10.56 -6.98
N TYR A 220 -6.96 -11.45 -7.44
CA TYR A 220 -7.27 -12.27 -8.61
C TYR A 220 -8.40 -13.26 -8.38
N VAL A 221 -8.52 -13.84 -7.20
CA VAL A 221 -9.67 -14.68 -6.83
C VAL A 221 -10.96 -13.85 -6.88
N SER A 222 -10.90 -12.65 -6.31
CA SER A 222 -12.01 -11.70 -6.27
C SER A 222 -12.41 -11.21 -7.67
N PHE A 223 -11.44 -10.91 -8.53
CA PHE A 223 -11.70 -10.50 -9.92
C PHE A 223 -12.34 -11.63 -10.74
N ALA A 224 -11.88 -12.88 -10.54
CA ALA A 224 -12.46 -14.04 -11.20
C ALA A 224 -13.95 -14.19 -10.89
N CYS A 225 -14.38 -13.91 -9.66
CA CYS A 225 -15.79 -13.89 -9.28
C CYS A 225 -16.59 -12.86 -10.12
N SER A 226 -16.09 -11.64 -10.25
CA SER A 226 -16.74 -10.59 -11.05
C SER A 226 -16.83 -10.96 -12.53
N TYR A 227 -15.78 -11.57 -13.08
CA TYR A 227 -15.77 -12.03 -14.47
C TYR A 227 -16.73 -13.21 -14.70
N ALA A 228 -16.91 -14.10 -13.72
CA ALA A 228 -17.88 -15.19 -13.80
C ALA A 228 -19.33 -14.68 -13.92
N PHE A 229 -19.70 -13.60 -13.22
CA PHE A 229 -20.99 -12.94 -13.42
C PHE A 229 -21.15 -12.41 -14.84
N ALA A 230 -20.15 -11.70 -15.36
CA ALA A 230 -20.19 -11.15 -16.71
C ALA A 230 -20.25 -12.24 -17.79
N GLN A 231 -19.56 -13.36 -17.61
CA GLN A 231 -19.64 -14.52 -18.52
C GLN A 231 -21.05 -15.11 -18.59
N ASN A 232 -21.83 -14.96 -17.53
CA ASN A 232 -23.24 -15.35 -17.48
C ASN A 232 -24.20 -14.22 -17.89
N GLY A 233 -23.71 -13.14 -18.50
CA GLY A 233 -24.49 -12.01 -18.99
C GLY A 233 -25.05 -11.10 -17.91
N LYS A 234 -24.50 -11.16 -16.68
CA LYS A 234 -24.91 -10.34 -15.52
C LYS A 234 -23.76 -9.46 -15.07
N MET A 235 -24.08 -8.27 -14.55
CA MET A 235 -23.10 -7.36 -13.90
C MET A 235 -21.91 -6.99 -14.83
N GLU A 236 -22.18 -6.78 -16.11
CA GLU A 236 -21.14 -6.51 -17.12
C GLU A 236 -20.44 -5.16 -16.89
N GLY A 237 -21.18 -4.15 -16.42
CA GLY A 237 -20.61 -2.85 -16.06
C GLY A 237 -19.66 -2.95 -14.86
N ASN A 238 -20.06 -3.66 -13.80
CA ASN A 238 -19.17 -3.99 -12.68
C ASN A 238 -17.89 -4.69 -13.17
N SER A 239 -18.05 -5.73 -13.99
CA SER A 239 -16.90 -6.47 -14.55
C SER A 239 -15.96 -5.56 -15.34
N LYS A 240 -16.49 -4.57 -16.07
CA LYS A 240 -15.69 -3.59 -16.80
C LYS A 240 -14.89 -2.69 -15.86
N ILE A 241 -15.48 -2.21 -14.76
CA ILE A 241 -14.76 -1.45 -13.73
C ILE A 241 -13.66 -2.33 -13.09
N ILE A 242 -14.01 -3.57 -12.70
CA ILE A 242 -13.01 -4.52 -12.16
C ILE A 242 -11.89 -4.80 -13.16
N SER A 243 -12.16 -4.81 -14.46
CA SER A 243 -11.13 -4.98 -15.49
C SER A 243 -10.16 -3.78 -15.55
N LEU A 244 -10.63 -2.56 -15.29
CA LEU A 244 -9.78 -1.37 -15.18
C LEU A 244 -8.91 -1.45 -13.94
N ILE A 245 -9.49 -1.79 -12.78
CA ILE A 245 -8.76 -2.04 -11.53
C ILE A 245 -7.69 -3.13 -11.75
N ASN A 246 -8.06 -4.29 -12.28
CA ASN A 246 -7.14 -5.39 -12.54
C ASN A 246 -5.96 -4.99 -13.44
N LYS A 247 -6.16 -4.08 -14.37
CA LYS A 247 -5.07 -3.55 -15.21
C LYS A 247 -4.06 -2.77 -14.37
N ASP A 248 -4.52 -1.99 -13.40
CA ASP A 248 -3.68 -1.24 -12.50
C ASP A 248 -2.96 -2.19 -11.52
N GLU A 249 -3.66 -3.19 -10.96
CA GLU A 249 -3.06 -4.20 -10.07
C GLU A 249 -1.95 -5.02 -10.77
N ASN A 250 -2.08 -5.27 -12.06
CA ASN A 250 -0.99 -5.87 -12.84
C ASN A 250 0.25 -4.97 -12.89
N LEU A 251 0.06 -3.66 -12.93
CA LEU A 251 1.17 -2.70 -12.91
C LEU A 251 1.83 -2.64 -11.54
N HIS A 252 1.03 -2.61 -10.46
CA HIS A 252 1.46 -2.63 -9.07
C HIS A 252 2.24 -3.91 -8.75
N LEU A 253 1.70 -5.06 -9.14
CA LEU A 253 2.37 -6.36 -9.02
C LEU A 253 3.70 -6.39 -9.79
N GLY A 254 3.70 -5.89 -11.02
CA GLY A 254 4.91 -5.82 -11.86
C GLY A 254 5.99 -4.94 -11.24
N PHE A 255 5.60 -3.81 -10.63
CA PHE A 255 6.49 -2.92 -9.91
C PHE A 255 7.08 -3.60 -8.66
N THR A 256 6.25 -4.17 -7.79
CA THR A 256 6.71 -4.81 -6.56
C THR A 256 7.60 -6.01 -6.85
N GLN A 257 7.28 -6.82 -7.86
CA GLN A 257 8.15 -7.92 -8.29
C GLN A 257 9.50 -7.42 -8.82
N LYS A 258 9.51 -6.33 -9.60
CA LYS A 258 10.77 -5.72 -10.07
C LYS A 258 11.60 -5.24 -8.90
N LEU A 259 10.97 -4.52 -7.95
CA LEU A 259 11.63 -4.00 -6.74
C LEU A 259 12.22 -5.14 -5.91
N LEU A 260 11.44 -6.15 -5.57
CA LEU A 260 11.90 -7.32 -4.82
C LEU A 260 13.07 -8.04 -5.51
N ASN A 261 13.04 -8.13 -6.85
CA ASN A 261 14.14 -8.70 -7.62
C ASN A 261 15.40 -7.84 -7.58
N ASP A 262 15.28 -6.52 -7.60
CA ASP A 262 16.43 -5.61 -7.50
C ASP A 262 17.04 -5.67 -6.09
N LEU A 263 16.22 -5.65 -5.03
CA LEU A 263 16.68 -5.85 -3.65
C LEU A 263 17.42 -7.18 -3.46
N LYS A 264 16.98 -8.23 -4.17
CA LYS A 264 17.61 -9.55 -4.12
C LYS A 264 18.94 -9.62 -4.88
N LYS A 265 19.05 -8.96 -6.04
CA LYS A 265 20.18 -9.10 -6.96
C LYS A 265 21.32 -8.13 -6.68
N ASN A 266 21.02 -6.95 -6.18
CA ASN A 266 21.98 -5.88 -5.99
C ASN A 266 22.44 -5.84 -4.53
N GLU A 267 23.69 -6.24 -4.28
CA GLU A 267 24.27 -6.30 -2.93
C GLU A 267 24.27 -4.93 -2.24
N ASP A 268 24.46 -3.86 -3.01
CA ASP A 268 24.44 -2.48 -2.50
C ASP A 268 23.12 -2.08 -1.84
N GLU A 269 22.02 -2.80 -2.11
CA GLU A 269 20.72 -2.55 -1.47
C GLU A 269 20.66 -3.10 -0.03
N GLY A 270 21.55 -4.02 0.35
CA GLY A 270 21.73 -4.52 1.72
C GLY A 270 20.59 -5.42 2.24
N PHE A 271 19.86 -6.12 1.36
CA PHE A 271 18.74 -6.99 1.73
C PHE A 271 19.04 -8.48 1.69
N GLN A 272 20.22 -8.91 1.27
CA GLN A 272 20.54 -10.32 0.99
C GLN A 272 20.35 -11.22 2.22
N ASP A 273 20.85 -10.79 3.39
CA ASP A 273 20.74 -11.56 4.63
C ASP A 273 19.29 -11.61 5.12
N VAL A 274 18.57 -10.48 5.06
CA VAL A 274 17.15 -10.40 5.40
C VAL A 274 16.30 -11.32 4.50
N ILE A 275 16.55 -11.31 3.20
CA ILE A 275 15.83 -12.17 2.24
C ILE A 275 16.05 -13.64 2.57
N LYS A 276 17.30 -14.04 2.86
CA LYS A 276 17.64 -15.42 3.22
C LYS A 276 17.00 -15.84 4.55
N GLU A 277 17.03 -14.96 5.54
CA GLU A 277 16.41 -15.22 6.85
C GLU A 277 14.88 -15.35 6.74
N CYS A 278 14.24 -14.49 5.93
CA CYS A 278 12.80 -14.46 5.79
C CYS A 278 12.23 -15.50 4.83
N GLU A 279 13.04 -16.21 4.03
CA GLU A 279 12.58 -17.16 3.01
C GLU A 279 11.56 -18.18 3.53
N PRO A 280 11.75 -18.86 4.69
CA PRO A 280 10.75 -19.80 5.22
C PRO A 280 9.43 -19.13 5.56
N MET A 281 9.49 -17.92 6.11
CA MET A 281 8.29 -17.12 6.48
C MET A 281 7.53 -16.67 5.22
N VAL A 282 8.23 -16.24 4.19
CA VAL A 282 7.63 -15.82 2.91
C VAL A 282 6.91 -17.00 2.25
N ILE A 283 7.52 -18.19 2.23
CA ILE A 283 6.87 -19.40 1.69
C ILE A 283 5.57 -19.69 2.46
N GLU A 284 5.58 -19.55 3.77
CA GLU A 284 4.39 -19.72 4.61
C GLU A 284 3.33 -18.65 4.33
N MET A 285 3.72 -17.38 4.14
CA MET A 285 2.81 -16.30 3.77
C MET A 285 2.06 -16.61 2.47
N PHE A 286 2.76 -17.08 1.43
CA PHE A 286 2.14 -17.47 0.16
C PHE A 286 1.19 -18.66 0.31
N ARG A 287 1.59 -19.67 1.09
CA ARG A 287 0.75 -20.85 1.35
C ARG A 287 -0.54 -20.46 2.08
N ASN A 288 -0.41 -19.70 3.18
CA ASN A 288 -1.55 -19.26 3.98
C ASN A 288 -2.51 -18.39 3.15
N ALA A 289 -1.98 -17.49 2.32
CA ALA A 289 -2.82 -16.69 1.43
C ALA A 289 -3.60 -17.56 0.44
N ALA A 290 -2.95 -18.54 -0.18
CA ALA A 290 -3.61 -19.46 -1.10
C ALA A 290 -4.70 -20.29 -0.41
N GLU A 291 -4.42 -20.80 0.80
CA GLU A 291 -5.40 -21.57 1.61
C GLU A 291 -6.59 -20.69 2.01
N GLU A 292 -6.35 -19.46 2.48
CA GLU A 292 -7.40 -18.52 2.85
C GLU A 292 -8.29 -18.15 1.65
N GLU A 293 -7.73 -17.99 0.46
CA GLU A 293 -8.51 -17.69 -0.75
C GLU A 293 -9.28 -18.93 -1.27
N MET A 294 -8.74 -20.14 -1.12
CA MET A 294 -9.49 -21.37 -1.41
C MET A 294 -10.66 -21.58 -0.44
N GLU A 295 -10.54 -21.16 0.83
CA GLU A 295 -11.65 -21.17 1.77
C GLU A 295 -12.72 -20.11 1.44
N TRP A 296 -12.30 -19.00 0.83
CA TRP A 296 -13.21 -17.91 0.43
C TRP A 296 -14.02 -18.24 -0.80
N ALA A 297 -13.41 -18.87 -1.80
CA ALA A 297 -14.03 -19.23 -3.09
C ALA A 297 -15.03 -20.40 -2.97
#